data_dd646c302d2adb83c671ba989b86f703
#
_entry.id   dd646c302d2adb83c671ba989b86f703
#
_cell.length_a   1.000
_cell.length_b   1.000
_cell.length_c   1.000
_cell.angle_alpha   90.00
_cell.angle_beta   90.00
_cell.angle_gamma   90.00
#
_symmetry.space_group_name_H-M   'P 1'
#
loop_
_entity.id
_entity.type
_entity.pdbx_description
1 polymer ?
#
loop_
_entity_poly.entity_id
_entity_poly.type
_entity_poly.pdbx_seq_one_letter_code
_entity_poly.pdbx_strand_id
1 'polypeptide(L)'
;MPIVTWPESDKMRRAGRYRLTGRKGLVGFCLFLLVAGPRCASLPLKEGGDASLFSRLADRSWTATEPARVFGRDNLYEEIDGEAELYLPYGFRELTVGFLRPAGNEKAEVRLELFRLATPRDAFGVFSQQRFPEQEVADVGAAKAIVSDTSLDFFQGSRFVRIRAASRNTGRSDLESLGREVSALLPGTDDPPPETEALRIAGLVDRSLVFQRRAILGYEVLAPGYEAKYAVPGTSATLVLITPEDAGPAPRFRERLSRSLPGFAPVEKDLIRADLPSGTLWLMSRNGFYFGVAGQLGRERALPILHAIEARRNLIRK
;
A
#
# COMPACT_ATOMS: atom_id res chain seq x y z
N MET A 1 -14.10 -30.92 0.89
CA MET A 1 -13.79 -29.50 1.20
C MET A 1 -14.33 -29.21 2.58
N PRO A 2 -13.53 -28.98 3.59
CA PRO A 2 -14.01 -28.54 4.90
C PRO A 2 -13.98 -27.01 4.95
N ILE A 3 -15.11 -26.45 5.33
CA ILE A 3 -15.34 -25.04 5.61
C ILE A 3 -14.70 -24.75 6.98
N VAL A 4 -13.73 -23.82 7.01
CA VAL A 4 -13.16 -23.32 8.25
C VAL A 4 -14.06 -22.21 8.78
N THR A 5 -14.78 -22.51 9.87
CA THR A 5 -15.56 -21.54 10.63
C THR A 5 -14.69 -20.91 11.70
N TRP A 6 -14.64 -19.57 11.76
CA TRP A 6 -14.03 -18.80 12.84
C TRP A 6 -14.99 -18.68 14.02
N PRO A 7 -14.53 -18.76 15.29
CA PRO A 7 -15.40 -18.61 16.44
C PRO A 7 -15.73 -17.13 16.71
N GLU A 8 -17.02 -16.87 16.90
CA GLU A 8 -17.56 -15.61 17.44
C GLU A 8 -17.00 -15.33 18.84
N SER A 9 -16.45 -14.16 19.03
CA SER A 9 -16.03 -13.64 20.34
C SER A 9 -17.17 -12.86 20.99
N ASP A 10 -18.04 -13.58 21.69
CA ASP A 10 -19.03 -13.00 22.63
C ASP A 10 -18.49 -13.10 24.06
N LYS A 11 -17.83 -12.05 24.54
CA LYS A 11 -17.57 -11.84 25.98
C LYS A 11 -16.99 -10.46 26.25
N MET A 12 -17.84 -9.49 26.52
CA MET A 12 -17.53 -8.45 27.52
C MET A 12 -18.79 -7.61 27.84
N ARG A 13 -19.63 -8.15 28.74
CA ARG A 13 -20.56 -7.32 29.55
C ARG A 13 -20.57 -7.90 30.96
N ARG A 14 -19.77 -7.35 31.84
CA ARG A 14 -20.02 -7.37 33.28
C ARG A 14 -19.53 -6.07 33.90
N ALA A 15 -20.45 -5.13 34.08
CA ALA A 15 -20.27 -3.97 34.92
C ALA A 15 -20.38 -4.43 36.40
N GLY A 16 -19.30 -4.33 37.13
CA GLY A 16 -19.27 -4.53 38.58
C GLY A 16 -19.75 -3.27 39.29
N ARG A 17 -20.90 -3.35 39.99
CA ARG A 17 -21.37 -2.32 40.93
C ARG A 17 -20.55 -2.43 42.23
N TYR A 18 -19.78 -1.43 42.56
CA TYR A 18 -19.24 -1.27 43.91
C TYR A 18 -20.14 -0.36 44.74
N ARG A 19 -20.62 -0.93 45.85
CA ARG A 19 -21.42 -0.25 46.87
C ARG A 19 -20.48 0.55 47.80
N LEU A 20 -20.67 1.85 47.89
CA LEU A 20 -20.03 2.70 48.88
C LEU A 20 -20.81 2.66 50.19
N THR A 21 -20.18 2.17 51.27
CA THR A 21 -20.63 2.37 52.66
C THR A 21 -19.85 3.56 53.24
N GLY A 22 -20.58 4.51 53.82
CA GLY A 22 -20.06 5.77 54.27
C GLY A 22 -19.23 5.71 55.56
N ARG A 23 -18.38 6.72 55.73
CA ARG A 23 -17.96 7.25 57.02
C ARG A 23 -17.67 8.72 56.93
N LYS A 24 -18.31 9.49 57.84
CA LYS A 24 -18.22 10.94 58.00
C LYS A 24 -16.84 11.34 58.51
N GLY A 25 -16.33 12.47 58.06
CA GLY A 25 -15.32 13.19 58.78
C GLY A 25 -14.40 14.08 57.96
N LEU A 26 -14.49 15.35 58.23
CA LEU A 26 -13.51 16.44 58.14
C LEU A 26 -13.44 17.25 56.86
N VAL A 27 -13.90 18.49 57.01
CA VAL A 27 -13.76 19.64 56.13
C VAL A 27 -12.28 19.96 55.92
N GLY A 28 -11.79 19.75 54.69
CA GLY A 28 -10.48 20.21 54.26
C GLY A 28 -10.67 21.02 52.97
N PHE A 29 -10.39 22.31 53.07
CA PHE A 29 -10.42 23.28 51.95
C PHE A 29 -9.28 22.94 51.01
N CYS A 30 -9.53 22.12 49.96
CA CYS A 30 -8.56 21.88 48.91
C CYS A 30 -8.80 22.85 47.75
N LEU A 31 -7.85 23.75 47.61
CA LEU A 31 -7.60 24.63 46.48
C LEU A 31 -7.54 23.80 45.20
N PHE A 32 -8.54 23.90 44.35
CA PHE A 32 -8.54 23.28 43.01
C PHE A 32 -7.53 24.01 42.12
N LEU A 33 -6.30 23.51 42.05
CA LEU A 33 -5.39 23.83 40.96
C LEU A 33 -5.95 23.17 39.68
N LEU A 34 -6.55 24.01 38.83
CA LEU A 34 -6.84 23.65 37.44
C LEU A 34 -5.51 23.35 36.74
N VAL A 35 -5.10 22.06 36.72
CA VAL A 35 -4.11 21.59 35.81
C VAL A 35 -4.74 21.59 34.41
N ALA A 36 -4.48 22.66 33.66
CA ALA A 36 -4.73 22.67 32.23
C ALA A 36 -3.85 21.61 31.62
N GLY A 37 -4.46 20.48 31.28
CA GLY A 37 -3.79 19.44 30.46
C GLY A 37 -3.32 20.04 29.16
N PRO A 38 -2.26 19.50 28.54
CA PRO A 38 -1.79 20.01 27.26
C PRO A 38 -2.91 19.87 26.24
N ARG A 39 -3.46 21.02 25.83
CA ARG A 39 -4.25 21.10 24.62
C ARG A 39 -3.34 20.65 23.51
N CYS A 40 -3.66 19.54 22.83
CA CYS A 40 -3.07 19.22 21.54
C CYS A 40 -3.22 20.46 20.65
N ALA A 41 -2.15 21.22 20.54
CA ALA A 41 -2.08 22.34 19.62
C ALA A 41 -2.06 21.68 18.22
N SER A 42 -3.20 21.74 17.52
CA SER A 42 -3.23 21.52 16.08
C SER A 42 -2.22 22.50 15.48
N LEU A 43 -1.15 21.94 14.90
CA LEU A 43 -0.15 22.72 14.18
C LEU A 43 -0.87 23.51 13.08
N PRO A 44 -0.57 24.82 12.92
CA PRO A 44 -1.16 25.62 11.85
C PRO A 44 -0.84 24.94 10.52
N LEU A 45 -1.88 24.67 9.71
CA LEU A 45 -1.81 24.11 8.38
C LEU A 45 -0.81 24.94 7.55
N LYS A 46 0.28 24.33 7.10
CA LYS A 46 1.16 24.91 6.12
C LYS A 46 0.33 25.10 4.84
N GLU A 47 0.03 26.32 4.46
CA GLU A 47 -0.64 26.63 3.20
C GLU A 47 0.13 25.97 2.06
N GLY A 48 -0.51 25.00 1.36
CA GLY A 48 0.07 24.27 0.24
C GLY A 48 0.18 22.75 0.38
N GLY A 49 -0.21 22.14 1.52
CA GLY A 49 -0.27 20.69 1.71
C GLY A 49 -1.56 20.04 1.17
N ASP A 50 -1.68 18.71 1.31
CA ASP A 50 -2.87 17.95 0.89
C ASP A 50 -4.15 18.42 1.63
N ALA A 51 -4.03 19.10 2.78
CA ALA A 51 -5.14 19.74 3.47
C ALA A 51 -5.85 20.82 2.63
N SER A 52 -5.14 21.53 1.75
CA SER A 52 -5.75 22.52 0.85
C SER A 52 -6.67 21.90 -0.20
N LEU A 53 -6.53 20.60 -0.46
CA LEU A 53 -7.41 19.87 -1.35
C LEU A 53 -8.84 19.82 -0.81
N PHE A 54 -9.03 19.71 0.50
CA PHE A 54 -10.36 19.72 1.12
C PHE A 54 -11.10 21.05 0.89
N SER A 55 -10.40 22.19 0.97
CA SER A 55 -10.99 23.50 0.63
C SER A 55 -11.40 23.57 -0.84
N ARG A 56 -10.55 23.04 -1.74
CA ARG A 56 -10.84 23.01 -3.18
C ARG A 56 -12.01 22.07 -3.53
N LEU A 57 -12.24 21.01 -2.77
CA LEU A 57 -13.42 20.15 -2.91
C LEU A 57 -14.68 20.87 -2.44
N ALA A 58 -14.59 21.71 -1.39
CA ALA A 58 -15.71 22.51 -0.91
C ALA A 58 -16.21 23.54 -1.95
N ASP A 59 -15.30 24.05 -2.80
CA ASP A 59 -15.66 24.94 -3.92
C ASP A 59 -16.39 24.23 -5.06
N ARG A 60 -16.57 22.91 -4.97
CA ARG A 60 -17.20 22.07 -6.01
C ARG A 60 -18.53 21.50 -5.51
N SER A 61 -18.57 20.20 -5.27
CA SER A 61 -19.80 19.47 -4.93
C SER A 61 -19.74 18.80 -3.54
N TRP A 62 -18.75 19.16 -2.72
CA TRP A 62 -18.50 18.52 -1.43
C TRP A 62 -18.39 19.53 -0.30
N THR A 63 -18.95 19.21 0.85
CA THR A 63 -18.84 20.04 2.05
C THR A 63 -18.08 19.28 3.11
N ALA A 64 -16.99 19.84 3.64
CA ALA A 64 -16.27 19.30 4.78
C ALA A 64 -17.14 19.38 6.02
N THR A 65 -17.29 18.29 6.77
CA THR A 65 -18.09 18.24 8.00
C THR A 65 -17.29 18.62 9.23
N GLU A 66 -15.97 18.52 9.14
CA GLU A 66 -15.00 18.94 10.16
C GLU A 66 -13.69 19.36 9.48
N PRO A 67 -12.82 20.12 10.16
CA PRO A 67 -11.49 20.43 9.64
C PRO A 67 -10.67 19.15 9.38
N ALA A 68 -9.97 19.10 8.25
CA ALA A 68 -9.08 18.00 7.94
C ALA A 68 -7.97 17.88 8.98
N ARG A 69 -7.67 16.64 9.40
CA ARG A 69 -6.61 16.32 10.36
C ARG A 69 -5.39 15.82 9.60
N VAL A 70 -4.21 16.17 10.10
CA VAL A 70 -2.93 15.83 9.47
C VAL A 70 -2.06 15.06 10.46
N PHE A 71 -1.54 13.92 10.00
CA PHE A 71 -0.71 13.01 10.78
C PHE A 71 0.64 12.81 10.11
N GLY A 72 1.72 12.99 10.87
CA GLY A 72 3.09 12.69 10.48
C GLY A 72 3.51 11.29 10.94
N ARG A 73 4.81 11.00 10.80
CA ARG A 73 5.36 9.70 11.22
C ARG A 73 5.19 9.42 12.72
N ASP A 74 5.27 10.46 13.54
CA ASP A 74 5.34 10.31 14.99
C ASP A 74 3.96 10.06 15.62
N ASN A 75 2.89 10.43 14.93
CA ASN A 75 1.51 10.29 15.41
C ASN A 75 0.58 9.53 14.45
N LEU A 76 1.12 8.87 13.43
CA LEU A 76 0.33 8.09 12.48
C LEU A 76 -0.48 6.97 13.16
N TYR A 77 0.10 6.34 14.19
CA TYR A 77 -0.55 5.27 14.96
C TYR A 77 -1.79 5.72 15.73
N GLU A 78 -1.92 7.02 16.02
CA GLU A 78 -3.12 7.57 16.68
C GLU A 78 -4.35 7.51 15.78
N GLU A 79 -4.16 7.50 14.45
CA GLU A 79 -5.25 7.51 13.48
C GLU A 79 -5.52 6.14 12.84
N ILE A 80 -4.48 5.37 12.52
CA ILE A 80 -4.63 4.11 11.78
C ILE A 80 -4.05 2.89 12.50
N ASP A 81 -3.64 3.05 13.79
CA ASP A 81 -3.16 1.98 14.66
C ASP A 81 -2.13 1.07 13.95
N GLY A 82 -2.31 -0.25 14.02
CA GLY A 82 -1.39 -1.25 13.43
C GLY A 82 -1.23 -1.14 11.91
N GLU A 83 -2.15 -0.51 11.18
CA GLU A 83 -2.00 -0.29 9.74
C GLU A 83 -0.80 0.62 9.38
N ALA A 84 -0.27 1.41 10.30
CA ALA A 84 0.88 2.28 10.06
C ALA A 84 2.09 1.51 9.48
N GLU A 85 2.25 0.25 9.86
CA GLU A 85 3.31 -0.63 9.35
C GLU A 85 3.24 -0.92 7.84
N LEU A 86 2.09 -0.72 7.21
CA LEU A 86 1.94 -0.84 5.76
C LEU A 86 2.55 0.35 5.00
N TYR A 87 2.56 1.55 5.61
CA TYR A 87 2.94 2.80 4.94
C TYR A 87 4.36 3.23 5.25
N LEU A 88 4.83 3.04 6.50
CA LEU A 88 6.14 3.50 6.97
C LEU A 88 7.31 3.02 6.10
N PRO A 89 7.38 1.77 5.62
CA PRO A 89 8.44 1.29 4.75
C PRO A 89 8.49 1.99 3.38
N TYR A 90 7.34 2.51 2.91
CA TYR A 90 7.20 3.18 1.62
C TYR A 90 7.48 4.69 1.69
N GLY A 91 8.35 5.11 2.61
CA GLY A 91 8.73 6.51 2.72
C GLY A 91 7.56 7.42 3.04
N PHE A 92 6.65 6.97 3.89
CA PHE A 92 5.51 7.74 4.37
C PHE A 92 5.94 9.13 4.84
N ARG A 93 5.21 10.16 4.41
CA ARG A 93 5.44 11.57 4.74
C ARG A 93 4.33 12.13 5.61
N GLU A 94 3.08 11.92 5.19
CA GLU A 94 1.93 12.56 5.79
C GLU A 94 0.66 11.79 5.43
N LEU A 95 -0.28 11.72 6.35
CA LEU A 95 -1.67 11.34 6.13
C LEU A 95 -2.57 12.53 6.42
N THR A 96 -3.40 12.92 5.46
CA THR A 96 -4.46 13.90 5.66
C THR A 96 -5.80 13.18 5.63
N VAL A 97 -6.61 13.35 6.68
CA VAL A 97 -7.92 12.71 6.84
C VAL A 97 -9.00 13.78 6.99
N GLY A 98 -10.11 13.61 6.31
CA GLY A 98 -11.28 14.45 6.50
C GLY A 98 -12.57 13.75 6.10
N PHE A 99 -13.68 14.30 6.56
CA PHE A 99 -15.02 13.83 6.26
C PHE A 99 -15.75 14.84 5.37
N LEU A 100 -16.41 14.33 4.36
CA LEU A 100 -17.05 15.11 3.30
C LEU A 100 -18.48 14.63 3.07
N ARG A 101 -19.39 15.57 2.78
CA ARG A 101 -20.77 15.29 2.33
C ARG A 101 -20.96 15.77 0.91
N PRO A 102 -21.60 14.98 0.05
CA PRO A 102 -21.97 15.45 -1.27
C PRO A 102 -23.08 16.50 -1.19
N ALA A 103 -23.01 17.50 -2.05
CA ALA A 103 -24.07 18.51 -2.15
C ALA A 103 -25.42 17.84 -2.50
N GLY A 104 -26.46 18.22 -1.77
CA GLY A 104 -27.81 17.67 -1.98
C GLY A 104 -28.08 16.32 -1.30
N ASN A 105 -27.13 15.71 -0.59
CA ASN A 105 -27.34 14.51 0.21
C ASN A 105 -26.70 14.64 1.60
N GLU A 106 -27.37 15.35 2.49
CA GLU A 106 -26.87 15.59 3.86
C GLU A 106 -26.77 14.32 4.73
N LYS A 107 -27.36 13.20 4.29
CA LYS A 107 -27.31 11.92 5.01
C LYS A 107 -26.11 11.07 4.62
N ALA A 108 -25.52 11.30 3.44
CA ALA A 108 -24.29 10.65 3.02
C ALA A 108 -23.08 11.31 3.69
N GLU A 109 -22.10 10.52 4.03
CA GLU A 109 -20.80 10.98 4.55
C GLU A 109 -19.71 10.05 4.08
N VAL A 110 -18.61 10.63 3.61
CA VAL A 110 -17.45 9.93 3.06
C VAL A 110 -16.21 10.33 3.84
N ARG A 111 -15.40 9.36 4.23
CA ARG A 111 -14.06 9.58 4.77
C ARG A 111 -13.05 9.54 3.62
N LEU A 112 -12.28 10.61 3.48
CA LEU A 112 -11.18 10.73 2.52
C LEU A 112 -9.85 10.71 3.28
N GLU A 113 -8.97 9.81 2.86
CA GLU A 113 -7.61 9.65 3.37
C GLU A 113 -6.61 9.83 2.23
N LEU A 114 -5.68 10.79 2.40
CA LEU A 114 -4.62 11.09 1.43
C LEU A 114 -3.28 10.75 2.06
N PHE A 115 -2.68 9.64 1.66
CA PHE A 115 -1.34 9.24 2.09
C PHE A 115 -0.30 9.79 1.13
N ARG A 116 0.55 10.69 1.59
CA ARG A 116 1.67 11.19 0.82
C ARG A 116 2.92 10.35 1.10
N LEU A 117 3.44 9.73 0.05
CA LEU A 117 4.62 8.89 0.07
C LEU A 117 5.83 9.66 -0.51
N ALA A 118 7.04 9.07 -0.42
CA ALA A 118 8.25 9.72 -0.88
C ALA A 118 8.30 9.86 -2.41
N THR A 119 7.82 8.83 -3.13
CA THR A 119 7.88 8.76 -4.60
C THR A 119 6.60 8.15 -5.19
N PRO A 120 6.35 8.34 -6.51
CA PRO A 120 5.26 7.63 -7.19
C PRO A 120 5.40 6.10 -7.11
N ARG A 121 6.64 5.56 -7.14
CA ARG A 121 6.91 4.13 -6.96
C ARG A 121 6.46 3.64 -5.58
N ASP A 122 6.63 4.45 -4.55
CA ASP A 122 6.16 4.11 -3.20
C ASP A 122 4.63 4.10 -3.11
N ALA A 123 3.97 5.08 -3.72
CA ALA A 123 2.52 5.13 -3.78
C ALA A 123 1.95 3.94 -4.56
N PHE A 124 2.54 3.60 -5.71
CA PHE A 124 2.25 2.37 -6.43
C PHE A 124 2.45 1.14 -5.54
N GLY A 125 3.54 1.09 -4.77
CA GLY A 125 3.86 -0.01 -3.86
C GLY A 125 2.76 -0.24 -2.83
N VAL A 126 2.34 0.81 -2.13
CA VAL A 126 1.23 0.74 -1.17
C VAL A 126 -0.07 0.27 -1.84
N PHE A 127 -0.44 0.88 -2.97
CA PHE A 127 -1.64 0.50 -3.71
C PHE A 127 -1.58 -0.94 -4.22
N SER A 128 -0.44 -1.36 -4.76
CA SER A 128 -0.27 -2.68 -5.37
C SER A 128 -0.42 -3.84 -4.38
N GLN A 129 -0.12 -3.61 -3.10
CA GLN A 129 -0.30 -4.62 -2.05
C GLN A 129 -1.75 -4.77 -1.57
N GLN A 130 -2.59 -3.77 -1.83
CA GLN A 130 -3.99 -3.75 -1.39
C GLN A 130 -4.96 -4.16 -2.50
N ARG A 131 -4.48 -4.33 -3.73
CA ARG A 131 -5.31 -4.76 -4.86
C ARG A 131 -5.17 -6.26 -5.10
N PHE A 132 -6.30 -6.87 -5.46
CA PHE A 132 -6.38 -8.27 -5.88
C PHE A 132 -6.95 -8.36 -7.30
N PRO A 133 -6.59 -9.40 -8.06
CA PRO A 133 -7.04 -9.57 -9.45
C PRO A 133 -8.56 -9.56 -9.62
N GLU A 134 -9.29 -10.05 -8.62
CA GLU A 134 -10.75 -10.24 -8.63
C GLU A 134 -11.54 -8.96 -8.31
N GLN A 135 -10.88 -7.91 -7.78
CA GLN A 135 -11.58 -6.67 -7.42
C GLN A 135 -12.05 -5.91 -8.65
N GLU A 136 -13.18 -5.24 -8.53
CA GLU A 136 -13.69 -4.37 -9.56
C GLU A 136 -12.84 -3.11 -9.72
N VAL A 137 -12.79 -2.60 -10.94
CA VAL A 137 -12.04 -1.40 -11.31
C VAL A 137 -13.00 -0.35 -11.85
N ALA A 138 -12.83 0.90 -11.41
CA ALA A 138 -13.54 2.07 -11.92
C ALA A 138 -12.55 3.12 -12.42
N ASP A 139 -12.94 3.86 -13.47
CA ASP A 139 -12.18 5.02 -13.94
C ASP A 139 -12.56 6.25 -13.11
N VAL A 140 -11.56 6.89 -12.52
CA VAL A 140 -11.73 8.11 -11.72
C VAL A 140 -10.94 9.30 -12.31
N GLY A 141 -10.98 9.42 -13.62
CA GLY A 141 -10.29 10.47 -14.36
C GLY A 141 -8.87 10.07 -14.76
N ALA A 142 -7.84 10.70 -14.19
CA ALA A 142 -6.45 10.38 -14.49
C ALA A 142 -5.96 9.08 -13.82
N ALA A 143 -6.80 8.41 -13.03
CA ALA A 143 -6.45 7.18 -12.32
C ALA A 143 -7.51 6.09 -12.47
N LYS A 144 -7.09 4.83 -12.27
CA LYS A 144 -7.95 3.66 -12.11
C LYS A 144 -7.99 3.24 -10.65
N ALA A 145 -9.20 3.17 -10.12
CA ALA A 145 -9.43 2.78 -8.73
C ALA A 145 -9.91 1.33 -8.63
N ILE A 146 -9.52 0.65 -7.56
CA ILE A 146 -10.24 -0.54 -7.09
C ILE A 146 -11.45 -0.06 -6.29
N VAL A 147 -12.59 -0.68 -6.51
CA VAL A 147 -13.87 -0.20 -5.97
C VAL A 147 -14.72 -1.34 -5.43
N SER A 148 -15.47 -1.03 -4.36
CA SER A 148 -16.53 -1.85 -3.80
C SER A 148 -17.73 -0.95 -3.45
N ASP A 149 -18.77 -1.51 -2.85
CA ASP A 149 -19.94 -0.72 -2.41
C ASP A 149 -19.59 0.30 -1.32
N THR A 150 -18.53 0.08 -0.55
CA THR A 150 -18.18 0.90 0.62
C THR A 150 -16.78 1.50 0.56
N SER A 151 -16.00 1.22 -0.49
CA SER A 151 -14.63 1.66 -0.59
C SER A 151 -14.19 1.93 -2.02
N LEU A 152 -13.26 2.88 -2.18
CA LEU A 152 -12.58 3.17 -3.41
C LEU A 152 -11.13 3.57 -3.11
N ASP A 153 -10.17 2.87 -3.72
CA ASP A 153 -8.75 3.10 -3.50
C ASP A 153 -8.02 3.26 -4.83
N PHE A 154 -7.14 4.25 -4.93
CA PHE A 154 -6.26 4.45 -6.08
C PHE A 154 -4.93 5.12 -5.67
N PHE A 155 -3.98 5.14 -6.58
CA PHE A 155 -2.81 6.00 -6.43
C PHE A 155 -2.69 6.96 -7.61
N GLN A 156 -2.09 8.13 -7.37
CA GLN A 156 -1.79 9.11 -8.40
C GLN A 156 -0.57 9.95 -7.99
N GLY A 157 0.44 9.98 -8.85
CA GLY A 157 1.73 10.56 -8.47
C GLY A 157 2.27 9.91 -7.20
N SER A 158 2.71 10.71 -6.24
CA SER A 158 3.22 10.22 -4.94
C SER A 158 2.15 10.05 -3.86
N ARG A 159 0.89 9.93 -4.23
CA ARG A 159 -0.23 9.79 -3.28
C ARG A 159 -0.96 8.48 -3.47
N PHE A 160 -1.22 7.81 -2.34
CA PHE A 160 -2.23 6.77 -2.25
C PHE A 160 -3.49 7.39 -1.65
N VAL A 161 -4.61 7.18 -2.30
CA VAL A 161 -5.92 7.73 -1.94
C VAL A 161 -6.83 6.60 -1.53
N ARG A 162 -7.47 6.78 -0.37
CA ARG A 162 -8.46 5.86 0.16
C ARG A 162 -9.73 6.63 0.47
N ILE A 163 -10.86 6.16 -0.06
CA ILE A 163 -12.18 6.73 0.14
C ILE A 163 -13.08 5.66 0.74
N ARG A 164 -13.74 5.95 1.86
CA ARG A 164 -14.60 5.02 2.58
C ARG A 164 -15.98 5.62 2.83
N ALA A 165 -17.03 4.82 2.67
CA ALA A 165 -18.36 5.20 3.13
C ALA A 165 -18.35 5.35 4.66
N ALA A 166 -18.66 6.54 5.16
CA ALA A 166 -18.75 6.84 6.60
C ALA A 166 -20.21 6.80 7.11
N SER A 167 -21.19 6.71 6.22
CA SER A 167 -22.60 6.52 6.55
C SER A 167 -23.26 5.44 5.71
N ARG A 168 -24.37 4.88 6.21
CA ARG A 168 -25.16 3.89 5.46
C ARG A 168 -25.87 4.46 4.23
N ASN A 169 -25.95 5.76 4.11
CA ASN A 169 -26.57 6.46 2.98
C ASN A 169 -25.56 6.85 1.90
N THR A 170 -24.30 6.48 2.08
CA THR A 170 -23.23 6.68 1.08
C THR A 170 -23.24 5.50 0.12
N GLY A 171 -23.46 5.78 -1.14
CA GLY A 171 -23.43 4.79 -2.21
C GLY A 171 -22.12 4.79 -2.99
N ARG A 172 -21.92 3.76 -3.78
CA ARG A 172 -20.77 3.63 -4.70
C ARG A 172 -20.62 4.85 -5.62
N SER A 173 -21.74 5.40 -6.11
CA SER A 173 -21.75 6.61 -6.96
C SER A 173 -21.11 7.83 -6.27
N ASP A 174 -21.31 7.97 -4.95
CA ASP A 174 -20.70 9.05 -4.16
C ASP A 174 -19.18 8.85 -4.09
N LEU A 175 -18.72 7.60 -3.85
CA LEU A 175 -17.30 7.27 -3.81
C LEU A 175 -16.61 7.55 -5.14
N GLU A 176 -17.22 7.13 -6.25
CA GLU A 176 -16.69 7.36 -7.61
C GLU A 176 -16.70 8.84 -7.98
N SER A 177 -17.75 9.59 -7.57
CA SER A 177 -17.83 11.04 -7.79
C SER A 177 -16.70 11.76 -7.05
N LEU A 178 -16.50 11.46 -5.76
CA LEU A 178 -15.39 12.03 -4.99
C LEU A 178 -14.05 11.62 -5.57
N GLY A 179 -13.89 10.34 -5.98
CA GLY A 179 -12.67 9.84 -6.61
C GLY A 179 -12.27 10.64 -7.85
N ARG A 180 -13.23 10.94 -8.73
CA ARG A 180 -13.00 11.77 -9.93
C ARG A 180 -12.56 13.19 -9.58
N GLU A 181 -13.21 13.82 -8.60
CA GLU A 181 -12.85 15.17 -8.19
C GLU A 181 -11.49 15.25 -7.51
N VAL A 182 -11.17 14.27 -6.66
CA VAL A 182 -9.85 14.15 -6.03
C VAL A 182 -8.77 13.94 -7.10
N SER A 183 -8.99 12.99 -8.03
CA SER A 183 -8.05 12.73 -9.13
C SER A 183 -7.79 13.98 -9.99
N ALA A 184 -8.84 14.77 -10.29
CA ALA A 184 -8.69 16.02 -11.05
C ALA A 184 -7.88 17.09 -10.30
N LEU A 185 -7.79 17.01 -8.98
CA LEU A 185 -7.06 17.96 -8.14
C LEU A 185 -5.62 17.52 -7.83
N LEU A 186 -5.30 16.23 -7.95
CA LEU A 186 -3.98 15.67 -7.69
C LEU A 186 -3.06 15.78 -8.89
N PRO A 187 -1.75 16.03 -8.67
CA PRO A 187 -0.75 15.98 -9.74
C PRO A 187 -0.34 14.55 -10.07
N GLY A 188 0.16 14.34 -11.30
CA GLY A 188 0.72 13.07 -11.76
C GLY A 188 -0.32 12.11 -12.33
N THR A 189 0.11 10.90 -12.63
CA THR A 189 -0.68 9.81 -13.20
C THR A 189 -0.66 8.59 -12.30
N ASP A 190 -1.44 7.56 -12.65
CA ASP A 190 -1.45 6.24 -12.04
C ASP A 190 -0.59 5.22 -12.80
N ASP A 191 0.32 5.70 -13.65
CA ASP A 191 1.21 4.83 -14.41
C ASP A 191 2.10 4.02 -13.46
N PRO A 192 2.15 2.69 -13.59
CA PRO A 192 3.13 1.88 -12.87
C PRO A 192 4.55 2.34 -13.20
N PRO A 193 5.51 2.13 -12.29
CA PRO A 193 6.92 2.45 -12.55
C PRO A 193 7.41 1.85 -13.89
N PRO A 194 8.09 2.64 -14.74
CA PRO A 194 8.38 2.23 -16.13
C PRO A 194 9.20 0.95 -16.24
N GLU A 195 10.06 0.65 -15.28
CA GLU A 195 10.84 -0.59 -15.23
C GLU A 195 9.98 -1.84 -15.17
N THR A 196 8.75 -1.74 -14.65
CA THR A 196 7.80 -2.86 -14.53
C THR A 196 7.31 -3.37 -15.88
N GLU A 197 7.44 -2.55 -16.91
CA GLU A 197 7.09 -2.94 -18.28
C GLU A 197 7.90 -4.17 -18.76
N ALA A 198 9.11 -4.38 -18.19
CA ALA A 198 9.91 -5.56 -18.45
C ALA A 198 9.19 -6.87 -18.05
N LEU A 199 8.31 -6.84 -17.05
CA LEU A 199 7.54 -8.00 -16.58
C LEU A 199 6.25 -8.24 -17.37
N ARG A 200 5.87 -7.34 -18.30
CA ARG A 200 4.67 -7.51 -19.14
C ARG A 200 4.91 -8.46 -20.29
N ILE A 201 5.16 -9.73 -19.97
CA ILE A 201 5.31 -10.85 -20.89
C ILE A 201 4.04 -11.70 -20.93
N ALA A 202 3.88 -12.51 -21.99
CA ALA A 202 2.76 -13.44 -22.10
C ALA A 202 2.76 -14.43 -20.93
N GLY A 203 1.64 -14.58 -20.24
CA GLY A 203 1.51 -15.37 -19.02
C GLY A 203 1.56 -14.57 -17.72
N LEU A 204 1.85 -13.27 -17.76
CA LEU A 204 1.68 -12.40 -16.58
C LEU A 204 0.21 -12.41 -16.16
N VAL A 205 -0.04 -12.69 -14.88
CA VAL A 205 -1.38 -12.57 -14.30
C VAL A 205 -1.70 -11.10 -14.11
N ASP A 206 -2.82 -10.66 -14.69
CA ASP A 206 -3.23 -9.26 -14.60
C ASP A 206 -3.33 -8.79 -13.15
N ARG A 207 -2.93 -7.52 -12.91
CA ARG A 207 -2.97 -6.85 -11.61
C ARG A 207 -2.21 -7.55 -10.47
N SER A 208 -1.39 -8.57 -10.76
CA SER A 208 -0.59 -9.28 -9.76
C SER A 208 0.76 -8.65 -9.47
N LEU A 209 1.14 -7.63 -10.23
CA LEU A 209 2.41 -6.92 -10.04
C LEU A 209 2.38 -6.11 -8.76
N VAL A 210 3.36 -6.35 -7.87
CA VAL A 210 3.51 -5.70 -6.56
C VAL A 210 4.92 -5.17 -6.41
N PHE A 211 5.09 -3.97 -5.87
CA PHE A 211 6.38 -3.47 -5.41
C PHE A 211 6.56 -3.76 -3.92
N GLN A 212 7.66 -4.42 -3.57
CA GLN A 212 7.98 -4.85 -2.21
C GLN A 212 9.19 -4.09 -1.67
N ARG A 213 9.05 -3.45 -0.51
CA ARG A 213 10.14 -2.74 0.16
C ARG A 213 10.93 -3.61 1.13
N ARG A 214 10.32 -4.60 1.76
CA ARG A 214 10.93 -5.37 2.85
C ARG A 214 11.45 -6.74 2.42
N ALA A 215 10.67 -7.50 1.69
CA ALA A 215 11.06 -8.86 1.28
C ALA A 215 10.34 -9.27 0.00
N ILE A 216 11.04 -9.99 -0.88
CA ILE A 216 10.50 -10.65 -2.06
C ILE A 216 10.67 -12.15 -1.84
N LEU A 217 9.62 -12.94 -2.11
CA LEU A 217 9.62 -14.38 -1.88
C LEU A 217 10.03 -14.77 -0.44
N GLY A 218 9.84 -13.86 0.53
CA GLY A 218 10.25 -14.03 1.93
C GLY A 218 11.72 -13.68 2.23
N TYR A 219 12.49 -13.18 1.25
CA TYR A 219 13.91 -12.84 1.41
C TYR A 219 14.16 -11.35 1.31
N GLU A 220 14.69 -10.76 2.38
CA GLU A 220 15.04 -9.33 2.43
C GLU A 220 16.12 -8.96 1.42
N VAL A 221 17.05 -9.88 1.11
CA VAL A 221 18.14 -9.64 0.15
C VAL A 221 17.64 -9.37 -1.27
N LEU A 222 16.42 -9.81 -1.61
CA LEU A 222 15.77 -9.57 -2.90
C LEU A 222 14.97 -8.26 -2.94
N ALA A 223 14.82 -7.57 -1.82
CA ALA A 223 14.09 -6.31 -1.73
C ALA A 223 15.09 -5.11 -1.58
N PRO A 224 14.67 -3.89 -1.95
CA PRO A 224 13.40 -3.59 -2.64
C PRO A 224 13.39 -4.09 -4.09
N GLY A 225 12.16 -4.37 -4.61
CA GLY A 225 11.99 -4.82 -5.99
C GLY A 225 10.52 -5.18 -6.28
N TYR A 226 10.31 -5.81 -7.42
CA TYR A 226 8.97 -6.17 -7.89
C TYR A 226 8.79 -7.68 -7.93
N GLU A 227 7.58 -8.13 -7.61
CA GLU A 227 7.13 -9.49 -7.86
C GLU A 227 5.78 -9.51 -8.57
N ALA A 228 5.53 -10.53 -9.37
CA ALA A 228 4.27 -10.71 -10.07
C ALA A 228 3.97 -12.20 -10.27
N LYS A 229 2.70 -12.58 -10.18
CA LYS A 229 2.26 -13.94 -10.49
C LYS A 229 2.36 -14.21 -11.98
N TYR A 230 2.79 -15.39 -12.32
CA TYR A 230 2.98 -15.83 -13.70
C TYR A 230 2.35 -17.21 -13.91
N ALA A 231 1.48 -17.31 -14.90
CA ALA A 231 0.82 -18.55 -15.26
C ALA A 231 1.75 -19.41 -16.12
N VAL A 232 1.99 -20.65 -15.69
CA VAL A 232 2.76 -21.65 -16.41
C VAL A 232 1.89 -22.90 -16.57
N PRO A 233 1.85 -23.57 -17.74
CA PRO A 233 1.08 -24.81 -17.90
C PRO A 233 1.39 -25.82 -16.80
N GLY A 234 0.36 -26.23 -16.05
CA GLY A 234 0.44 -27.22 -14.96
C GLY A 234 1.04 -26.72 -13.63
N THR A 235 1.40 -25.43 -13.50
CA THR A 235 1.91 -24.85 -12.25
C THR A 235 1.76 -23.34 -12.27
N SER A 236 2.18 -22.68 -11.18
CA SER A 236 2.31 -21.22 -11.09
C SER A 236 3.76 -20.84 -10.77
N ALA A 237 4.14 -19.64 -11.14
CA ALA A 237 5.44 -19.09 -10.83
C ALA A 237 5.30 -17.61 -10.38
N THR A 238 6.36 -17.07 -9.81
CA THR A 238 6.48 -15.67 -9.47
C THR A 238 7.66 -15.07 -10.25
N LEU A 239 7.40 -14.01 -11.01
CA LEU A 239 8.43 -13.19 -11.61
C LEU A 239 9.00 -12.24 -10.55
N VAL A 240 10.30 -11.96 -10.66
CA VAL A 240 11.04 -11.03 -9.80
C VAL A 240 11.79 -10.03 -10.66
N LEU A 241 11.81 -8.76 -10.27
CA LEU A 241 12.63 -7.72 -10.89
C LEU A 241 13.24 -6.82 -9.82
N ILE A 242 14.57 -6.68 -9.85
CA ILE A 242 15.35 -5.78 -8.99
C ILE A 242 16.12 -4.85 -9.92
N THR A 243 15.99 -3.55 -9.70
CA THR A 243 16.65 -2.53 -10.54
C THR A 243 18.11 -2.34 -10.11
N PRO A 244 18.96 -1.74 -10.95
CA PRO A 244 20.35 -1.42 -10.57
C PRO A 244 20.43 -0.49 -9.35
N GLU A 245 19.47 0.42 -9.21
CA GLU A 245 19.37 1.33 -8.07
C GLU A 245 19.16 0.55 -6.75
N ASP A 246 18.27 -0.43 -6.77
CA ASP A 246 17.92 -1.23 -5.60
C ASP A 246 18.98 -2.31 -5.29
N ALA A 247 19.56 -2.93 -6.30
CA ALA A 247 20.60 -3.93 -6.15
C ALA A 247 21.93 -3.34 -5.65
N GLY A 248 22.25 -2.12 -6.09
CA GLY A 248 23.55 -1.49 -5.91
C GLY A 248 24.66 -2.18 -6.73
N PRO A 249 25.95 -2.04 -6.37
CA PRO A 249 27.06 -2.63 -7.12
C PRO A 249 26.95 -4.14 -7.26
N ALA A 250 26.96 -4.65 -8.50
CA ALA A 250 26.71 -6.05 -8.82
C ALA A 250 27.56 -7.07 -8.04
N PRO A 251 28.89 -6.88 -7.82
CA PRO A 251 29.66 -7.81 -7.01
C PRO A 251 29.17 -7.92 -5.56
N ARG A 252 28.85 -6.79 -4.94
CA ARG A 252 28.33 -6.75 -3.54
C ARG A 252 26.96 -7.38 -3.46
N PHE A 253 26.10 -7.13 -4.43
CA PHE A 253 24.78 -7.74 -4.46
C PHE A 253 24.85 -9.26 -4.62
N ARG A 254 25.69 -9.75 -5.52
CA ARG A 254 25.93 -11.19 -5.70
C ARG A 254 26.47 -11.87 -4.43
N GLU A 255 27.36 -11.20 -3.72
CA GLU A 255 27.86 -11.66 -2.42
C GLU A 255 26.74 -11.74 -1.37
N ARG A 256 25.87 -10.73 -1.29
CA ARG A 256 24.69 -10.78 -0.39
C ARG A 256 23.77 -11.94 -0.75
N LEU A 257 23.48 -12.14 -2.05
CA LEU A 257 22.67 -13.27 -2.51
C LEU A 257 23.25 -14.61 -2.08
N SER A 258 24.58 -14.80 -2.25
CA SER A 258 25.25 -16.05 -1.89
C SER A 258 25.21 -16.39 -0.41
N ARG A 259 25.15 -15.36 0.45
CA ARG A 259 25.06 -15.52 1.92
C ARG A 259 23.62 -15.74 2.41
N SER A 260 22.63 -15.26 1.66
CA SER A 260 21.25 -15.17 2.15
C SER A 260 20.30 -16.16 1.49
N LEU A 261 20.60 -16.61 0.27
CA LEU A 261 19.71 -17.53 -0.44
C LEU A 261 20.16 -18.98 -0.24
N PRO A 262 19.28 -19.87 0.18
CA PRO A 262 19.61 -21.30 0.35
C PRO A 262 19.89 -21.93 -1.02
N GLY A 263 20.82 -22.87 -1.06
CA GLY A 263 21.19 -23.56 -2.31
C GLY A 263 21.70 -22.63 -3.41
N PHE A 264 22.21 -21.43 -3.06
CA PHE A 264 22.76 -20.50 -4.05
C PHE A 264 23.87 -21.17 -4.85
N ALA A 265 23.72 -21.18 -6.16
CA ALA A 265 24.71 -21.71 -7.11
C ALA A 265 24.80 -20.83 -8.36
N PRO A 266 25.98 -20.31 -8.70
CA PRO A 266 26.22 -19.75 -10.02
C PRO A 266 26.17 -20.89 -11.06
N VAL A 267 25.26 -20.80 -12.03
CA VAL A 267 25.11 -21.79 -13.10
C VAL A 267 25.88 -21.33 -14.32
N GLU A 268 25.81 -20.02 -14.61
CA GLU A 268 26.56 -19.36 -15.67
C GLU A 268 27.04 -17.99 -15.15
N LYS A 269 27.84 -17.29 -15.97
CA LYS A 269 28.34 -15.95 -15.60
C LYS A 269 27.21 -15.02 -15.08
N ASP A 270 26.05 -15.07 -15.73
CA ASP A 270 24.94 -14.16 -15.51
C ASP A 270 23.66 -14.88 -15.03
N LEU A 271 23.73 -16.19 -14.76
CA LEU A 271 22.60 -16.98 -14.29
C LEU A 271 22.92 -17.62 -12.93
N ILE A 272 22.02 -17.40 -11.98
CA ILE A 272 22.08 -17.90 -10.61
C ILE A 272 20.87 -18.81 -10.37
N ARG A 273 21.08 -19.89 -9.65
CA ARG A 273 20.05 -20.74 -9.07
C ARG A 273 20.05 -20.59 -7.55
N ALA A 274 18.87 -20.64 -6.95
CA ALA A 274 18.70 -20.78 -5.51
C ALA A 274 17.52 -21.70 -5.19
N ASP A 275 17.57 -22.42 -4.07
CA ASP A 275 16.52 -23.35 -3.66
C ASP A 275 15.65 -22.69 -2.59
N LEU A 276 14.39 -22.38 -2.94
CA LEU A 276 13.42 -21.78 -2.03
C LEU A 276 12.42 -22.84 -1.56
N PRO A 277 11.75 -22.65 -0.44
CA PRO A 277 10.67 -23.54 0.01
C PRO A 277 9.55 -23.73 -1.03
N SER A 278 9.30 -22.70 -1.85
CA SER A 278 8.30 -22.70 -2.92
C SER A 278 8.80 -23.32 -4.25
N GLY A 279 10.05 -23.72 -4.33
CA GLY A 279 10.69 -24.26 -5.53
C GLY A 279 12.02 -23.59 -5.85
N THR A 280 12.42 -23.58 -7.11
CA THR A 280 13.69 -23.01 -7.54
C THR A 280 13.51 -21.57 -7.99
N LEU A 281 14.38 -20.67 -7.53
CA LEU A 281 14.56 -19.34 -8.11
C LEU A 281 15.67 -19.40 -9.17
N TRP A 282 15.35 -19.02 -10.38
CA TRP A 282 16.29 -18.74 -11.45
C TRP A 282 16.40 -17.24 -11.62
N LEU A 283 17.59 -16.67 -11.40
CA LEU A 283 17.84 -15.23 -11.42
C LEU A 283 18.89 -14.89 -12.44
N MET A 284 18.55 -14.08 -13.44
CA MET A 284 19.46 -13.60 -14.49
C MET A 284 19.88 -12.15 -14.19
N SER A 285 21.16 -11.86 -14.47
CA SER A 285 21.73 -10.52 -14.31
C SER A 285 22.11 -9.93 -15.67
N ARG A 286 21.63 -8.71 -15.97
CA ARG A 286 22.01 -7.96 -17.19
C ARG A 286 22.08 -6.46 -16.91
N ASN A 287 23.25 -5.87 -17.12
CA ASN A 287 23.46 -4.43 -16.96
C ASN A 287 22.97 -3.89 -15.60
N GLY A 288 23.25 -4.63 -14.52
CA GLY A 288 22.85 -4.27 -13.15
C GLY A 288 21.41 -4.60 -12.76
N PHE A 289 20.55 -4.95 -13.73
CA PHE A 289 19.23 -5.52 -13.44
C PHE A 289 19.34 -6.98 -13.05
N TYR A 290 18.53 -7.39 -12.09
CA TYR A 290 18.30 -8.80 -11.77
C TYR A 290 16.82 -9.10 -12.00
N PHE A 291 16.55 -10.07 -12.84
CA PHE A 291 15.19 -10.55 -13.13
C PHE A 291 15.15 -12.05 -13.03
N GLY A 292 14.07 -12.55 -12.46
CA GLY A 292 13.98 -13.95 -12.10
C GLY A 292 12.61 -14.54 -12.25
N VAL A 293 12.57 -15.87 -12.18
CA VAL A 293 11.35 -16.66 -12.04
C VAL A 293 11.54 -17.70 -10.95
N ALA A 294 10.59 -17.73 -10.01
CA ALA A 294 10.57 -18.67 -8.88
C ALA A 294 9.36 -19.60 -8.99
N GLY A 295 9.56 -20.88 -8.70
CA GLY A 295 8.49 -21.88 -8.70
C GLY A 295 9.02 -23.29 -8.93
N GLN A 296 8.13 -24.26 -9.11
CA GLN A 296 8.47 -25.64 -9.45
C GLN A 296 8.86 -25.75 -10.94
N LEU A 297 9.98 -25.09 -11.30
CA LEU A 297 10.43 -24.94 -12.66
C LEU A 297 11.88 -25.43 -12.83
N GLY A 298 12.09 -26.40 -13.72
CA GLY A 298 13.43 -26.74 -14.22
C GLY A 298 13.99 -25.62 -15.11
N ARG A 299 15.30 -25.67 -15.33
CA ARG A 299 16.04 -24.70 -16.16
C ARG A 299 15.43 -24.50 -17.54
N GLU A 300 15.03 -25.61 -18.20
CA GLU A 300 14.47 -25.60 -19.56
C GLU A 300 13.19 -24.75 -19.68
N ARG A 301 12.36 -24.73 -18.61
CA ARG A 301 11.15 -23.92 -18.56
C ARG A 301 11.40 -22.48 -18.07
N ALA A 302 12.43 -22.27 -17.26
CA ALA A 302 12.79 -20.96 -16.72
C ALA A 302 13.47 -20.06 -17.75
N LEU A 303 14.42 -20.59 -18.54
CA LEU A 303 15.20 -19.79 -19.48
C LEU A 303 14.35 -19.02 -20.52
N PRO A 304 13.34 -19.64 -21.19
CA PRO A 304 12.49 -18.89 -22.10
C PRO A 304 11.77 -17.69 -21.45
N ILE A 305 11.35 -17.84 -20.17
CA ILE A 305 10.71 -16.76 -19.40
C ILE A 305 11.71 -15.62 -19.16
N LEU A 306 12.92 -15.95 -18.72
CA LEU A 306 13.98 -14.97 -18.46
C LEU A 306 14.37 -14.22 -19.75
N HIS A 307 14.50 -14.91 -20.87
CA HIS A 307 14.78 -14.28 -22.16
C HIS A 307 13.63 -13.39 -22.64
N ALA A 308 12.37 -13.76 -22.37
CA ALA A 308 11.23 -12.90 -22.68
C ALA A 308 11.26 -11.58 -21.88
N ILE A 309 11.59 -11.63 -20.58
CA ILE A 309 11.77 -10.44 -19.73
C ILE A 309 12.92 -9.58 -20.27
N GLU A 310 14.07 -10.18 -20.60
CA GLU A 310 15.23 -9.49 -21.16
C GLU A 310 14.89 -8.78 -22.48
N ALA A 311 14.23 -9.48 -23.39
CA ALA A 311 13.80 -8.92 -24.67
C ALA A 311 12.86 -7.73 -24.49
N ARG A 312 11.86 -7.86 -23.60
CA ARG A 312 10.90 -6.79 -23.31
C ARG A 312 11.59 -5.56 -22.74
N ARG A 313 12.50 -5.75 -21.76
CA ARG A 313 13.29 -4.67 -21.17
C ARG A 313 14.11 -3.89 -22.21
N ASN A 314 14.69 -4.58 -23.19
CA ASN A 314 15.51 -3.94 -24.23
C ASN A 314 14.68 -3.05 -25.17
N LEU A 315 13.38 -3.29 -25.31
CA LEU A 315 12.44 -2.42 -26.06
C LEU A 315 12.16 -1.09 -25.36
N ILE A 316 12.20 -1.07 -24.04
CA ILE A 316 11.89 0.14 -23.22
C ILE A 316 13.08 1.14 -23.26
N ARG A 317 14.31 0.67 -23.53
CA ARG A 317 15.52 1.51 -23.55
C ARG A 317 15.77 2.22 -24.88
N LYS A 318 14.96 1.98 -25.90
CA LYS A 318 14.99 2.67 -27.18
C LYS A 318 14.01 3.80 -27.22
#